data_3efaf562c21d0bb143afd02a3c9b3241
#
_entry.id   3efaf562c21d0bb143afd02a3c9b3241
#
_cell.length_a   1.000
_cell.length_b   1.000
_cell.length_c   1.000
_cell.angle_alpha   90.00
_cell.angle_beta   90.00
_cell.angle_gamma   90.00
#
_symmetry.space_group_name_H-M   'P 1'
#
loop_
_entity.id
_entity.type
_entity.pdbx_description
1 polymer ?
#
loop_
_entity_poly.entity_id
_entity_poly.type
_entity_poly.pdbx_seq_one_letter_code
_entity_poly.pdbx_strand_id
1 'polypeptide(L)'
;METQAEQTNSEEAAVVAVALDYFEGWFEGDVTRMDRALHPGLAKRSLSQVDPDSTELRSLTKERMVELTAAGDGKDESPDGGLRIDVEVVDLYGNIASVVVHSAVYREYLHLVRTHDGWKIVNALWHFT
;
A
#
# COMPACT_ATOMS: atom_id res chain seq x y z
N MET A 1 4.38 23.66 21.33
CA MET A 1 5.50 22.97 20.66
C MET A 1 5.32 21.46 20.85
N GLU A 2 5.37 20.69 19.78
CA GLU A 2 5.24 19.25 19.86
C GLU A 2 6.51 18.60 20.41
N THR A 3 6.38 17.56 21.21
CA THR A 3 7.49 16.72 21.63
C THR A 3 7.91 15.81 20.47
N GLN A 4 9.10 15.22 20.56
CA GLN A 4 9.56 14.27 19.56
C GLN A 4 8.65 13.04 19.48
N ALA A 5 8.12 12.58 20.63
CA ALA A 5 7.18 11.45 20.68
C ALA A 5 5.86 11.79 19.97
N GLU A 6 5.35 13.01 20.16
CA GLU A 6 4.13 13.47 19.48
C GLU A 6 4.32 13.57 17.98
N GLN A 7 5.50 14.06 17.53
CA GLN A 7 5.83 14.12 16.11
C GLN A 7 5.91 12.73 15.50
N THR A 8 6.52 11.76 16.18
CA THR A 8 6.62 10.38 15.72
C THR A 8 5.23 9.76 15.61
N ASN A 9 4.36 9.97 16.60
CA ASN A 9 2.98 9.46 16.58
C ASN A 9 2.18 10.06 15.43
N SER A 10 2.35 11.38 15.16
CA SER A 10 1.69 12.05 14.04
C SER A 10 2.18 11.52 12.70
N GLU A 11 3.47 11.26 12.57
CA GLU A 11 4.05 10.69 11.35
C GLU A 11 3.58 9.24 11.15
N GLU A 12 3.53 8.43 12.20
CA GLU A 12 3.00 7.08 12.12
C GLU A 12 1.54 7.08 11.67
N ALA A 13 0.72 7.96 12.23
CA ALA A 13 -0.69 8.09 11.84
C ALA A 13 -0.81 8.47 10.35
N ALA A 14 0.04 9.36 9.87
CA ALA A 14 0.06 9.75 8.46
C ALA A 14 0.45 8.58 7.56
N VAL A 15 1.44 7.79 7.95
CA VAL A 15 1.86 6.59 7.22
C VAL A 15 0.74 5.55 7.18
N VAL A 16 0.08 5.31 8.31
CA VAL A 16 -1.07 4.39 8.37
C VAL A 16 -2.20 4.86 7.45
N ALA A 17 -2.49 6.17 7.45
CA ALA A 17 -3.53 6.73 6.59
C ALA A 17 -3.24 6.50 5.11
N VAL A 18 -1.98 6.61 4.68
CA VAL A 18 -1.58 6.36 3.29
C VAL A 18 -1.73 4.86 2.95
N ALA A 19 -1.30 3.98 3.84
CA ALA A 19 -1.48 2.54 3.64
C ALA A 19 -2.96 2.17 3.52
N LEU A 20 -3.83 2.79 4.33
CA LEU A 20 -5.29 2.59 4.25
C LEU A 20 -5.87 3.16 2.97
N ASP A 21 -5.41 4.33 2.51
CA ASP A 21 -5.82 4.87 1.21
C ASP A 21 -5.54 3.88 0.09
N TYR A 22 -4.40 3.23 0.13
CA TYR A 22 -4.00 2.25 -0.86
C TYR A 22 -4.89 1.00 -0.79
N PHE A 23 -5.03 0.38 0.39
CA PHE A 23 -5.80 -0.86 0.55
C PHE A 23 -7.30 -0.63 0.39
N GLU A 24 -7.86 0.35 1.09
CA GLU A 24 -9.29 0.64 0.99
C GLU A 24 -9.66 1.20 -0.38
N GLY A 25 -8.79 2.03 -0.93
CA GLY A 25 -8.98 2.54 -2.29
C GLY A 25 -9.06 1.42 -3.32
N TRP A 26 -8.21 0.40 -3.19
CA TRP A 26 -8.23 -0.77 -4.07
C TRP A 26 -9.57 -1.50 -3.99
N PHE A 27 -9.97 -1.89 -2.78
CA PHE A 27 -11.17 -2.70 -2.58
C PHE A 27 -12.49 -1.92 -2.81
N GLU A 28 -12.46 -0.60 -2.66
CA GLU A 28 -13.62 0.26 -2.89
C GLU A 28 -13.70 0.78 -4.34
N GLY A 29 -12.63 0.62 -5.11
CA GLY A 29 -12.52 1.19 -6.44
C GLY A 29 -12.39 2.71 -6.41
N ASP A 30 -11.82 3.25 -5.34
CA ASP A 30 -11.66 4.69 -5.14
C ASP A 30 -10.34 5.16 -5.75
N VAL A 31 -10.42 5.67 -6.97
CA VAL A 31 -9.27 6.13 -7.75
C VAL A 31 -8.55 7.29 -7.07
N THR A 32 -9.28 8.20 -6.44
CA THR A 32 -8.69 9.36 -5.76
C THR A 32 -7.79 8.92 -4.60
N ARG A 33 -8.26 7.97 -3.81
CA ARG A 33 -7.48 7.42 -2.70
C ARG A 33 -6.26 6.66 -3.20
N MET A 34 -6.43 5.84 -4.24
CA MET A 34 -5.32 5.09 -4.84
C MET A 34 -4.26 6.04 -5.38
N ASP A 35 -4.66 7.04 -6.14
CA ASP A 35 -3.75 8.00 -6.77
C ASP A 35 -2.90 8.75 -5.74
N ARG A 36 -3.54 9.24 -4.68
CA ARG A 36 -2.80 10.04 -3.69
C ARG A 36 -1.87 9.21 -2.81
N ALA A 37 -2.12 7.90 -2.69
CA ALA A 37 -1.28 7.02 -1.89
C ALA A 37 0.05 6.68 -2.55
N LEU A 38 0.13 6.72 -3.87
CA LEU A 38 1.25 6.18 -4.64
C LEU A 38 2.16 7.26 -5.17
N HIS A 39 3.47 7.04 -5.04
CA HIS A 39 4.48 7.87 -5.69
C HIS A 39 4.49 7.58 -7.20
N PRO A 40 4.71 8.59 -8.06
CA PRO A 40 4.81 8.35 -9.51
C PRO A 40 5.86 7.31 -9.90
N GLY A 41 6.91 7.15 -9.11
CA GLY A 41 7.97 6.17 -9.32
C GLY A 41 7.76 4.83 -8.64
N LEU A 42 6.53 4.49 -8.27
CA LEU A 42 6.21 3.22 -7.59
C LEU A 42 6.80 2.02 -8.33
N ALA A 43 7.43 1.12 -7.55
CA ALA A 43 7.79 -0.21 -7.98
C ALA A 43 6.98 -1.22 -7.16
N LYS A 44 5.93 -1.76 -7.74
CA LYS A 44 5.13 -2.83 -7.11
C LYS A 44 5.42 -4.13 -7.83
N ARG A 45 5.81 -5.17 -7.06
CA ARG A 45 6.25 -6.43 -7.64
C ARG A 45 5.68 -7.64 -6.88
N SER A 46 5.62 -8.75 -7.60
CA SER A 46 5.31 -10.06 -7.02
C SER A 46 5.86 -11.15 -7.92
N LEU A 47 6.07 -12.34 -7.35
CA LEU A 47 6.24 -13.53 -8.17
C LEU A 47 4.88 -13.95 -8.73
N SER A 48 4.87 -14.76 -9.79
CA SER A 48 3.64 -15.32 -10.32
C SER A 48 2.91 -16.11 -9.23
N GLN A 49 1.63 -15.84 -9.06
CA GLN A 49 0.77 -16.58 -8.11
C GLN A 49 0.11 -17.80 -8.78
N VAL A 50 0.30 -17.96 -10.10
CA VAL A 50 -0.33 -19.00 -10.90
C VAL A 50 0.64 -20.15 -11.18
N ASP A 51 1.91 -19.82 -11.47
CA ASP A 51 2.95 -20.81 -11.76
C ASP A 51 4.01 -20.81 -10.64
N PRO A 52 3.99 -21.83 -9.75
CA PRO A 52 4.93 -21.89 -8.63
C PRO A 52 6.39 -22.11 -9.06
N ASP A 53 6.63 -22.54 -10.30
CA ASP A 53 7.98 -22.75 -10.82
C ASP A 53 8.55 -21.50 -11.49
N SER A 54 7.73 -20.47 -11.68
CA SER A 54 8.16 -19.20 -12.28
C SER A 54 9.04 -18.41 -11.30
N THR A 55 10.15 -17.90 -11.82
CA THR A 55 11.03 -16.99 -11.09
C THR A 55 10.91 -15.54 -11.60
N GLU A 56 10.00 -15.30 -12.56
CA GLU A 56 9.77 -13.96 -13.10
C GLU A 56 9.05 -13.06 -12.13
N LEU A 57 9.56 -11.84 -11.99
CA LEU A 57 8.87 -10.79 -11.24
C LEU A 57 7.84 -10.11 -12.13
N ARG A 58 6.62 -10.03 -11.64
CA ARG A 58 5.58 -9.21 -12.24
C ARG A 58 5.68 -7.82 -11.63
N SER A 59 5.63 -6.79 -12.48
CA SER A 59 5.77 -5.39 -12.04
C SER A 59 4.54 -4.59 -12.43
N LEU A 60 4.13 -3.71 -11.51
CA LEU A 60 3.03 -2.77 -11.75
C LEU A 60 3.51 -1.36 -11.43
N THR A 61 3.10 -0.42 -12.25
CA THR A 61 3.34 1.02 -12.07
C THR A 61 2.16 1.65 -11.34
N LYS A 62 2.35 2.88 -10.86
CA LYS A 62 1.25 3.68 -10.32
C LYS A 62 0.11 3.81 -11.34
N GLU A 63 0.43 4.14 -12.57
CA GLU A 63 -0.58 4.31 -13.63
C GLU A 63 -1.42 3.06 -13.80
N ARG A 64 -0.77 1.89 -13.83
CA ARG A 64 -1.47 0.62 -13.96
C ARG A 64 -2.34 0.33 -12.74
N MET A 65 -1.88 0.64 -11.54
CA MET A 65 -2.66 0.47 -10.31
C MET A 65 -3.92 1.34 -10.33
N VAL A 66 -3.80 2.59 -10.79
CA VAL A 66 -4.96 3.49 -10.91
C VAL A 66 -5.95 2.95 -11.95
N GLU A 67 -5.47 2.47 -13.10
CA GLU A 67 -6.33 1.86 -14.12
C GLU A 67 -7.10 0.64 -13.59
N LEU A 68 -6.40 -0.27 -12.90
CA LEU A 68 -7.02 -1.47 -12.34
C LEU A 68 -8.03 -1.13 -11.25
N THR A 69 -7.75 -0.11 -10.44
CA THR A 69 -8.67 0.38 -9.42
C THR A 69 -9.95 0.93 -10.08
N ALA A 70 -9.80 1.73 -11.13
CA ALA A 70 -10.92 2.29 -11.89
C ALA A 70 -11.76 1.18 -12.56
N ALA A 71 -11.11 0.12 -13.01
CA ALA A 71 -11.79 -1.03 -13.63
C ALA A 71 -12.55 -1.89 -12.62
N GLY A 72 -12.33 -1.70 -11.32
CA GLY A 72 -13.02 -2.43 -10.28
C GLY A 72 -12.41 -3.79 -9.93
N ASP A 73 -11.17 -4.05 -10.34
CA ASP A 73 -10.50 -5.32 -10.06
C ASP A 73 -10.47 -5.63 -8.57
N GLY A 74 -10.20 -4.63 -7.74
CA GLY A 74 -10.18 -4.79 -6.29
C GLY A 74 -11.56 -5.03 -5.69
N LYS A 75 -12.58 -4.42 -6.26
CA LYS A 75 -13.98 -4.65 -5.83
C LYS A 75 -14.37 -6.10 -6.00
N ASP A 76 -13.95 -6.72 -7.11
CA ASP A 76 -14.26 -8.11 -7.42
C ASP A 76 -13.55 -9.07 -6.45
N GLU A 77 -12.50 -8.62 -5.79
CA GLU A 77 -11.74 -9.41 -4.83
C GLU A 77 -12.23 -9.26 -3.39
N SER A 78 -13.14 -8.33 -3.11
CA SER A 78 -13.63 -8.07 -1.75
C SER A 78 -14.30 -9.30 -1.16
N PRO A 79 -13.83 -9.81 -0.01
CA PRO A 79 -14.41 -11.01 0.59
C PRO A 79 -15.68 -10.70 1.38
N ASP A 80 -16.60 -11.67 1.45
CA ASP A 80 -17.86 -11.55 2.17
C ASP A 80 -17.67 -11.31 3.68
N GLY A 81 -16.57 -11.81 4.26
CA GLY A 81 -16.27 -11.71 5.69
C GLY A 81 -15.61 -10.40 6.10
N GLY A 82 -15.47 -9.43 5.19
CA GLY A 82 -14.79 -8.17 5.43
C GLY A 82 -13.29 -8.23 5.10
N LEU A 83 -12.68 -7.06 4.97
CA LEU A 83 -11.29 -6.92 4.51
C LEU A 83 -10.26 -7.29 5.57
N ARG A 84 -10.56 -7.08 6.84
CA ARG A 84 -9.67 -7.36 7.98
C ARG A 84 -8.29 -6.73 7.79
N ILE A 85 -8.27 -5.45 7.42
CA ILE A 85 -7.02 -4.73 7.17
C ILE A 85 -6.36 -4.36 8.51
N ASP A 86 -5.12 -4.81 8.69
CA ASP A 86 -4.28 -4.47 9.83
C ASP A 86 -2.97 -3.91 9.31
N VAL A 87 -2.65 -2.67 9.71
CA VAL A 87 -1.46 -1.94 9.27
C VAL A 87 -0.47 -1.86 10.42
N GLU A 88 0.73 -2.39 10.21
CA GLU A 88 1.82 -2.33 11.18
C GLU A 88 2.96 -1.48 10.63
N VAL A 89 3.26 -0.36 11.28
CA VAL A 89 4.46 0.43 10.97
C VAL A 89 5.63 -0.24 11.67
N VAL A 90 6.47 -0.91 10.89
CA VAL A 90 7.61 -1.67 11.44
C VAL A 90 8.73 -0.74 11.86
N ASP A 91 9.01 0.27 11.05
CA ASP A 91 10.05 1.25 11.34
C ASP A 91 9.72 2.56 10.64
N LEU A 92 10.05 3.66 11.30
CA LEU A 92 9.90 5.01 10.77
C LEU A 92 11.13 5.81 11.18
N TYR A 93 11.87 6.28 10.18
CA TYR A 93 13.10 7.03 10.41
C TYR A 93 13.21 8.18 9.42
N GLY A 94 13.25 9.40 9.93
CA GLY A 94 13.34 10.58 9.08
C GLY A 94 12.18 10.65 8.09
N ASN A 95 12.48 10.59 6.81
CA ASN A 95 11.50 10.67 5.74
C ASN A 95 11.23 9.31 5.06
N ILE A 96 11.53 8.20 5.73
CA ILE A 96 11.27 6.85 5.22
C ILE A 96 10.52 6.00 6.24
N ALA A 97 9.71 5.06 5.74
CA ALA A 97 8.98 4.14 6.60
C ALA A 97 8.87 2.75 5.95
N SER A 98 8.88 1.73 6.80
CA SER A 98 8.65 0.35 6.41
C SER A 98 7.38 -0.14 7.09
N VAL A 99 6.48 -0.74 6.31
CA VAL A 99 5.12 -1.08 6.76
C VAL A 99 4.76 -2.49 6.29
N VAL A 100 4.07 -3.23 7.15
CA VAL A 100 3.46 -4.52 6.79
C VAL A 100 1.95 -4.37 6.88
N VAL A 101 1.24 -4.80 5.85
CA VAL A 101 -0.22 -4.81 5.85
C VAL A 101 -0.70 -6.25 5.73
N HIS A 102 -1.57 -6.63 6.66
CA HIS A 102 -2.29 -7.89 6.64
C HIS A 102 -3.73 -7.61 6.25
N SER A 103 -4.26 -8.39 5.32
CA SER A 103 -5.69 -8.32 4.99
C SER A 103 -6.22 -9.72 4.74
N ALA A 104 -7.52 -9.83 4.54
CA ALA A 104 -8.14 -11.11 4.21
C ALA A 104 -7.65 -11.67 2.86
N VAL A 105 -7.17 -10.80 1.96
CA VAL A 105 -6.76 -11.16 0.59
C VAL A 105 -5.25 -11.16 0.41
N TYR A 106 -4.57 -10.15 0.97
CA TYR A 106 -3.13 -9.93 0.72
C TYR A 106 -2.33 -9.79 2.01
N ARG A 107 -1.07 -10.22 1.94
CA ARG A 107 -0.01 -9.71 2.80
C ARG A 107 0.92 -8.87 1.92
N GLU A 108 1.22 -7.65 2.34
CA GLU A 108 1.98 -6.74 1.53
C GLU A 108 3.00 -5.97 2.36
N TYR A 109 4.22 -5.87 1.84
CA TYR A 109 5.31 -5.10 2.44
C TYR A 109 5.47 -3.82 1.67
N LEU A 110 5.40 -2.69 2.38
CA LEU A 110 5.43 -1.36 1.77
C LEU A 110 6.62 -0.56 2.27
N HIS A 111 7.22 0.20 1.37
CA HIS A 111 8.13 1.28 1.73
C HIS A 111 7.52 2.60 1.31
N LEU A 112 7.59 3.59 2.21
CA LEU A 112 7.04 4.92 1.98
C LEU A 112 8.13 5.96 2.13
N VAL A 113 7.97 7.08 1.41
CA VAL A 113 8.80 8.26 1.59
C VAL A 113 7.91 9.47 1.84
N ARG A 114 8.40 10.42 2.65
CA ARG A 114 7.71 11.69 2.85
C ARG A 114 8.19 12.69 1.81
N THR A 115 7.24 13.22 1.06
CA THR A 115 7.46 14.24 0.04
C THR A 115 6.78 15.55 0.45
N HIS A 116 6.88 16.59 -0.38
CA HIS A 116 6.12 17.85 -0.18
C HIS A 116 4.61 17.59 -0.15
N ASP A 117 4.15 16.58 -0.84
CA ASP A 117 2.72 16.25 -0.92
C ASP A 117 2.31 15.19 0.10
N GLY A 118 3.15 14.92 1.07
CA GLY A 118 2.91 13.93 2.12
C GLY A 118 3.62 12.60 1.85
N TRP A 119 3.25 11.60 2.62
CA TRP A 119 3.80 10.27 2.49
C TRP A 119 3.27 9.57 1.25
N LYS A 120 4.16 8.87 0.53
CA LYS A 120 3.81 8.14 -0.69
C LYS A 120 4.49 6.77 -0.68
N ILE A 121 3.78 5.77 -1.19
CA ILE A 121 4.32 4.42 -1.33
C ILE A 121 5.24 4.38 -2.55
N VAL A 122 6.49 3.94 -2.35
CA VAL A 122 7.49 3.84 -3.42
C VAL A 122 7.81 2.40 -3.79
N ASN A 123 7.65 1.45 -2.85
CA ASN A 123 7.88 0.02 -3.09
C ASN A 123 6.74 -0.79 -2.48
N ALA A 124 6.35 -1.83 -3.19
CA ALA A 124 5.38 -2.81 -2.69
C ALA A 124 5.77 -4.20 -3.15
N LEU A 125 5.72 -5.16 -2.22
CA LEU A 125 5.96 -6.56 -2.50
C LEU A 125 4.83 -7.35 -1.84
N TRP A 126 4.10 -8.15 -2.60
CA TRP A 126 2.87 -8.74 -2.10
C TRP A 126 2.71 -10.22 -2.45
N HIS A 127 1.88 -10.87 -1.68
CA HIS A 127 1.49 -12.26 -1.86
C HIS A 127 0.05 -12.42 -1.39
N PHE A 128 -0.70 -13.33 -1.99
CA PHE A 128 -2.02 -13.68 -1.47
C PHE A 128 -1.90 -14.37 -0.11
N THR A 129 -2.85 -14.09 0.78
CA THR A 129 -2.94 -14.80 2.06
C THR A 129 -3.39 -16.25 1.89
#